data_18f9cca48abc9ab1a44279a38a6ac2e6
#
_entry.id   18f9cca48abc9ab1a44279a38a6ac2e6
#
_cell.length_a   1.000
_cell.length_b   1.000
_cell.length_c   1.000
_cell.angle_alpha   90.00
_cell.angle_beta   90.00
_cell.angle_gamma   90.00
#
_symmetry.space_group_name_H-M   'P 1'
#
loop_
_entity.id
_entity.type
_entity.pdbx_description
1 polymer ?
#
loop_
_entity_poly.entity_id
_entity_poly.type
_entity_poly.pdbx_seq_one_letter_code
_entity_poly.pdbx_strand_id
1 'polypeptide(L)'
;TLLNTLGCLDTPTSGEYFLDGISVRTMSKSARAILRNRKIGFVFQNYNLLPKTTAVENVELPLMYNPDISSAERKKRAIKALQDVGLGNRLEHKSNQMSGGQMQRVAIARAVVNNPAVILADEATGNLDSRTSFEILVLFQQLHAEGRTIIFVTHNPDLIQYSSRNIRLRDGKVIEDSINKNIMSAAEALAAMPKPEDDE
;
A
#
# COMPACT_ATOMS: atom_id res chain seq x y z
N THR A 1 10.64 11.82 5.88
CA THR A 1 12.06 11.32 5.97
C THR A 1 12.10 9.86 6.41
N LEU A 2 11.48 9.48 7.54
CA LEU A 2 11.50 8.09 8.03
C LEU A 2 10.94 7.09 6.99
N LEU A 3 9.83 7.42 6.34
CA LEU A 3 9.22 6.58 5.31
C LEU A 3 10.18 6.32 4.13
N ASN A 4 10.98 7.32 3.72
CA ASN A 4 11.98 7.15 2.67
C ASN A 4 13.08 6.16 3.07
N THR A 5 13.52 6.20 4.33
CA THR A 5 14.50 5.24 4.86
C THR A 5 13.90 3.83 4.93
N LEU A 6 12.71 3.68 5.50
CA LEU A 6 11.99 2.39 5.54
C LEU A 6 11.71 1.87 4.12
N GLY A 7 11.43 2.76 3.19
CA GLY A 7 11.21 2.46 1.78
C GLY A 7 12.47 2.17 0.96
N CYS A 8 13.67 2.15 1.57
CA CYS A 8 14.95 2.00 0.87
C CYS A 8 15.18 3.04 -0.24
N LEU A 9 14.53 4.21 -0.16
CA LEU A 9 14.76 5.35 -1.05
C LEU A 9 15.99 6.13 -0.59
N ASP A 10 16.21 6.16 0.74
CA ASP A 10 17.35 6.80 1.38
C ASP A 10 18.03 5.83 2.35
N THR A 11 19.21 6.23 2.86
CA THR A 11 19.96 5.46 3.86
C THR A 11 19.95 6.21 5.19
N PRO A 12 19.89 5.50 6.33
CA PRO A 12 20.02 6.15 7.63
C PRO A 12 21.42 6.77 7.79
N THR A 13 21.48 7.96 8.37
CA THR A 13 22.76 8.64 8.70
C THR A 13 23.55 7.84 9.74
N SER A 14 22.84 7.22 10.70
CA SER A 14 23.40 6.37 11.74
C SER A 14 22.42 5.26 12.11
N GLY A 15 22.88 4.26 12.85
CA GLY A 15 22.08 3.08 13.20
C GLY A 15 22.05 2.05 12.09
N GLU A 16 21.28 0.98 12.29
CA GLU A 16 21.12 -0.13 11.37
C GLU A 16 19.66 -0.26 10.96
N TYR A 17 19.44 -0.65 9.71
CA TYR A 17 18.13 -1.01 9.19
C TYR A 17 18.20 -2.37 8.50
N PHE A 18 17.35 -3.29 8.96
CA PHE A 18 17.21 -4.62 8.38
C PHE A 18 15.83 -4.77 7.78
N LEU A 19 15.75 -5.14 6.52
CA LEU A 19 14.52 -5.50 5.82
C LEU A 19 14.55 -6.99 5.52
N ASP A 20 13.64 -7.74 6.11
CA ASP A 20 13.57 -9.20 5.93
C ASP A 20 14.94 -9.88 6.20
N GLY A 21 15.60 -9.47 7.30
CA GLY A 21 16.92 -9.95 7.71
C GLY A 21 18.12 -9.40 6.90
N ILE A 22 17.89 -8.56 5.89
CA ILE A 22 18.93 -8.02 5.02
C ILE A 22 19.32 -6.62 5.47
N SER A 23 20.61 -6.38 5.80
CA SER A 23 21.11 -5.04 6.15
C SER A 23 21.10 -4.12 4.93
N VAL A 24 20.42 -2.97 5.09
CA VAL A 24 20.22 -1.98 4.01
C VAL A 24 21.33 -0.93 3.98
N ARG A 25 21.98 -0.66 5.12
CA ARG A 25 22.91 0.47 5.32
C ARG A 25 24.06 0.48 4.34
N THR A 26 24.66 -0.66 4.06
CA THR A 26 25.86 -0.80 3.21
C THR A 26 25.55 -1.08 1.75
N MET A 27 24.28 -1.18 1.38
CA MET A 27 23.87 -1.51 0.02
C MET A 27 24.13 -0.38 -0.97
N SER A 28 24.56 -0.74 -2.18
CA SER A 28 24.59 0.20 -3.30
C SER A 28 23.19 0.67 -3.68
N LYS A 29 23.09 1.80 -4.41
CA LYS A 29 21.81 2.31 -4.91
C LYS A 29 21.06 1.27 -5.75
N SER A 30 21.77 0.54 -6.61
CA SER A 30 21.18 -0.52 -7.46
C SER A 30 20.67 -1.70 -6.64
N ALA A 31 21.44 -2.16 -5.64
CA ALA A 31 21.01 -3.25 -4.76
C ALA A 31 19.77 -2.86 -3.94
N ARG A 32 19.71 -1.63 -3.42
CA ARG A 32 18.52 -1.11 -2.72
C ARG A 32 17.31 -1.02 -3.65
N ALA A 33 17.49 -0.62 -4.91
CA ALA A 33 16.38 -0.57 -5.87
C ALA A 33 15.80 -1.96 -6.14
N ILE A 34 16.64 -2.99 -6.26
CA ILE A 34 16.23 -4.38 -6.43
C ILE A 34 15.51 -4.87 -5.16
N LEU A 35 16.08 -4.63 -3.98
CA LEU A 35 15.47 -5.01 -2.70
C LEU A 35 14.10 -4.36 -2.53
N ARG A 36 14.01 -3.04 -2.78
CA ARG A 36 12.75 -2.28 -2.74
C ARG A 36 11.71 -2.88 -3.67
N ASN A 37 12.05 -3.12 -4.93
CA ASN A 37 11.13 -3.70 -5.91
C ASN A 37 10.56 -5.05 -5.46
N ARG A 38 11.40 -5.89 -4.83
CA ARG A 38 11.03 -7.24 -4.41
C ARG A 38 10.31 -7.32 -3.07
N LYS A 39 10.61 -6.41 -2.14
CA LYS A 39 10.21 -6.53 -0.72
C LYS A 39 9.27 -5.44 -0.23
N ILE A 40 9.11 -4.35 -0.99
CA ILE A 40 8.32 -3.20 -0.55
C ILE A 40 7.26 -2.85 -1.60
N GLY A 41 6.02 -2.74 -1.15
CA GLY A 41 4.93 -2.12 -1.90
C GLY A 41 4.68 -0.70 -1.39
N PHE A 42 4.50 0.26 -2.29
CA PHE A 42 4.16 1.64 -1.92
C PHE A 42 2.74 1.98 -2.32
N VAL A 43 2.00 2.59 -1.39
CA VAL A 43 0.68 3.17 -1.62
C VAL A 43 0.71 4.62 -1.15
N PHE A 44 0.39 5.57 -2.03
CA PHE A 44 0.45 7.01 -1.76
C PHE A 44 -0.92 7.65 -1.76
N GLN A 45 -1.07 8.77 -1.08
CA GLN A 45 -2.29 9.58 -1.05
C GLN A 45 -2.77 10.00 -2.44
N ASN A 46 -1.87 10.37 -3.32
CA ASN A 46 -2.19 10.83 -4.70
C ASN A 46 -2.15 9.69 -5.72
N TYR A 47 -2.28 8.42 -5.28
CA TYR A 47 -2.29 7.21 -6.11
C TYR A 47 -1.01 7.00 -6.94
N ASN A 48 -0.40 8.04 -7.46
CA ASN A 48 0.80 8.05 -8.32
C ASN A 48 0.68 7.04 -9.48
N LEU A 49 -0.50 7.00 -10.11
CA LEU A 49 -0.74 6.22 -11.32
C LEU A 49 -0.23 6.99 -12.54
N LEU A 50 0.25 6.25 -13.54
CA LEU A 50 0.57 6.83 -14.84
C LEU A 50 -0.73 7.17 -15.57
N PRO A 51 -0.98 8.45 -15.92
CA PRO A 51 -2.32 8.91 -16.34
C PRO A 51 -2.75 8.43 -17.74
N LYS A 52 -1.79 8.07 -18.59
CA LYS A 52 -2.06 7.63 -19.98
C LYS A 52 -2.12 6.12 -20.15
N THR A 53 -1.84 5.36 -19.09
CA THR A 53 -1.81 3.89 -19.08
C THR A 53 -3.08 3.34 -18.43
N THR A 54 -3.41 2.10 -18.77
CA THR A 54 -4.54 1.38 -18.20
C THR A 54 -4.26 0.89 -16.76
N ALA A 55 -5.29 0.41 -16.08
CA ALA A 55 -5.12 -0.19 -14.74
C ALA A 55 -4.16 -1.38 -14.78
N VAL A 56 -4.30 -2.28 -15.76
CA VAL A 56 -3.42 -3.44 -15.89
C VAL A 56 -1.97 -3.03 -16.15
N GLU A 57 -1.74 -2.07 -17.05
CA GLU A 57 -0.40 -1.56 -17.34
C GLU A 57 0.26 -0.90 -16.11
N ASN A 58 -0.51 -0.13 -15.31
CA ASN A 58 -0.01 0.44 -14.06
C ASN A 58 0.44 -0.66 -13.08
N VAL A 59 -0.31 -1.75 -12.97
CA VAL A 59 0.02 -2.85 -12.07
C VAL A 59 1.17 -3.72 -12.60
N GLU A 60 1.36 -3.79 -13.92
CA GLU A 60 2.50 -4.50 -14.52
C GLU A 60 3.86 -3.83 -14.27
N LEU A 61 3.89 -2.50 -14.04
CA LEU A 61 5.13 -1.73 -13.94
C LEU A 61 6.19 -2.34 -12.98
N PRO A 62 5.86 -2.72 -11.73
CA PRO A 62 6.85 -3.31 -10.82
C PRO A 62 7.42 -4.64 -11.34
N LEU A 63 6.65 -5.40 -12.11
CA LEU A 63 7.07 -6.69 -12.65
C LEU A 63 8.03 -6.54 -13.82
N MET A 64 8.04 -5.38 -14.52
CA MET A 64 8.93 -5.13 -15.65
C MET A 64 10.41 -5.04 -15.24
N TYR A 65 10.69 -4.75 -13.97
CA TYR A 65 12.06 -4.72 -13.43
C TYR A 65 12.63 -6.11 -13.10
N ASN A 66 11.84 -7.17 -13.28
CA ASN A 66 12.32 -8.54 -13.14
C ASN A 66 12.42 -9.19 -14.53
N PRO A 67 13.66 -9.40 -15.06
CA PRO A 67 13.86 -9.96 -16.38
C PRO A 67 13.39 -11.42 -16.51
N ASP A 68 13.27 -12.13 -15.39
CA ASP A 68 12.90 -13.55 -15.37
C ASP A 68 11.37 -13.77 -15.57
N ILE A 69 10.57 -12.68 -15.57
CA ILE A 69 9.12 -12.78 -15.73
C ILE A 69 8.75 -12.40 -17.17
N SER A 70 8.15 -13.35 -17.91
CA SER A 70 7.68 -13.12 -19.28
C SER A 70 6.53 -12.09 -19.31
N SER A 71 6.33 -11.44 -20.47
CA SER A 71 5.23 -10.48 -20.65
C SER A 71 3.86 -11.10 -20.36
N ALA A 72 3.64 -12.33 -20.81
CA ALA A 72 2.39 -13.05 -20.56
C ALA A 72 2.16 -13.30 -19.07
N GLU A 73 3.19 -13.68 -18.32
CA GLU A 73 3.11 -13.89 -16.88
C GLU A 73 2.92 -12.57 -16.11
N ARG A 74 3.58 -11.47 -16.54
CA ARG A 74 3.35 -10.14 -15.96
C ARG A 74 1.89 -9.73 -16.06
N LYS A 75 1.32 -9.82 -17.27
CA LYS A 75 -0.08 -9.48 -17.51
C LYS A 75 -1.03 -10.35 -16.68
N LYS A 76 -0.77 -11.66 -16.59
CA LYS A 76 -1.56 -12.59 -15.78
C LYS A 76 -1.55 -12.20 -14.30
N ARG A 77 -0.37 -11.87 -13.73
CA ARG A 77 -0.25 -11.43 -12.34
C ARG A 77 -0.93 -10.09 -12.09
N ALA A 78 -0.80 -9.15 -13.00
CA ALA A 78 -1.45 -7.85 -12.89
C ALA A 78 -2.98 -7.97 -12.91
N ILE A 79 -3.53 -8.79 -13.82
CA ILE A 79 -4.97 -9.07 -13.87
C ILE A 79 -5.45 -9.70 -12.56
N LYS A 80 -4.73 -10.71 -12.05
CA LYS A 80 -5.07 -11.34 -10.77
C LYS A 80 -5.06 -10.34 -9.62
N ALA A 81 -4.03 -9.49 -9.51
CA ALA A 81 -3.95 -8.48 -8.46
C ALA A 81 -5.11 -7.47 -8.54
N LEU A 82 -5.55 -7.08 -9.75
CA LEU A 82 -6.73 -6.22 -9.93
C LEU A 82 -8.03 -6.92 -9.55
N GLN A 83 -8.17 -8.21 -9.87
CA GLN A 83 -9.33 -9.01 -9.44
C GLN A 83 -9.40 -9.10 -7.91
N ASP A 84 -8.27 -9.31 -7.25
CA ASP A 84 -8.18 -9.44 -5.79
C ASP A 84 -8.57 -8.14 -5.04
N VAL A 85 -8.45 -6.99 -5.70
CA VAL A 85 -8.93 -5.70 -5.15
C VAL A 85 -10.32 -5.29 -5.69
N GLY A 86 -11.03 -6.20 -6.39
CA GLY A 86 -12.39 -5.96 -6.89
C GLY A 86 -12.47 -5.13 -8.18
N LEU A 87 -11.40 -5.08 -8.98
CA LEU A 87 -11.32 -4.30 -10.23
C LEU A 87 -11.22 -5.17 -11.50
N GLY A 88 -11.68 -6.43 -11.45
CA GLY A 88 -11.62 -7.34 -12.58
C GLY A 88 -12.36 -6.86 -13.84
N ASN A 89 -13.35 -5.98 -13.68
CA ASN A 89 -14.13 -5.37 -14.77
C ASN A 89 -13.59 -4.00 -15.22
N ARG A 90 -12.44 -3.55 -14.70
CA ARG A 90 -11.85 -2.23 -14.96
C ARG A 90 -10.41 -2.29 -15.50
N LEU A 91 -9.99 -3.44 -16.03
CA LEU A 91 -8.60 -3.72 -16.44
C LEU A 91 -8.04 -2.69 -17.44
N GLU A 92 -8.84 -2.31 -18.42
CA GLU A 92 -8.45 -1.40 -19.53
C GLU A 92 -8.79 0.09 -19.25
N HIS A 93 -9.37 0.40 -18.07
CA HIS A 93 -9.69 1.78 -17.72
C HIS A 93 -8.43 2.56 -17.37
N LYS A 94 -8.37 3.81 -17.80
CA LYS A 94 -7.33 4.79 -17.44
C LYS A 94 -7.74 5.54 -16.17
N SER A 95 -6.78 6.20 -15.50
CA SER A 95 -7.02 6.90 -14.25
C SER A 95 -8.13 7.96 -14.32
N ASN A 96 -8.26 8.66 -15.47
CA ASN A 96 -9.33 9.64 -15.69
C ASN A 96 -10.73 9.04 -15.91
N GLN A 97 -10.85 7.72 -15.94
CA GLN A 97 -12.09 6.96 -16.08
C GLN A 97 -12.45 6.23 -14.79
N MET A 98 -11.75 6.51 -13.69
CA MET A 98 -11.90 5.83 -12.41
C MET A 98 -12.19 6.81 -11.27
N SER A 99 -12.97 6.39 -10.28
CA SER A 99 -13.14 7.13 -9.03
C SER A 99 -11.86 7.11 -8.19
N GLY A 100 -11.77 7.99 -7.18
CA GLY A 100 -10.65 8.03 -6.23
C GLY A 100 -10.40 6.67 -5.57
N GLY A 101 -11.46 6.02 -5.09
CA GLY A 101 -11.37 4.69 -4.48
C GLY A 101 -10.91 3.60 -5.46
N GLN A 102 -11.37 3.66 -6.73
CA GLN A 102 -10.88 2.75 -7.76
C GLN A 102 -9.40 2.97 -8.06
N MET A 103 -8.96 4.23 -8.19
CA MET A 103 -7.54 4.56 -8.38
C MET A 103 -6.67 4.07 -7.21
N GLN A 104 -7.17 4.20 -5.98
CA GLN A 104 -6.46 3.70 -4.79
C GLN A 104 -6.36 2.17 -4.79
N ARG A 105 -7.41 1.46 -5.19
CA ARG A 105 -7.37 0.00 -5.36
C ARG A 105 -6.36 -0.43 -6.44
N VAL A 106 -6.24 0.31 -7.55
CA VAL A 106 -5.17 0.07 -8.55
C VAL A 106 -3.78 0.28 -7.94
N ALA A 107 -3.59 1.35 -7.15
CA ALA A 107 -2.32 1.61 -6.47
C ALA A 107 -1.97 0.48 -5.46
N ILE A 108 -2.96 -0.06 -4.74
CA ILE A 108 -2.77 -1.20 -3.84
C ILE A 108 -2.44 -2.47 -4.65
N ALA A 109 -3.17 -2.78 -5.73
CA ALA A 109 -2.86 -3.91 -6.61
C ALA A 109 -1.43 -3.84 -7.15
N ARG A 110 -0.99 -2.64 -7.58
CA ARG A 110 0.40 -2.39 -8.00
C ARG A 110 1.40 -2.63 -6.86
N ALA A 111 1.05 -2.22 -5.65
CA ALA A 111 1.93 -2.41 -4.49
C ALA A 111 2.12 -3.88 -4.13
N VAL A 112 1.09 -4.73 -4.29
CA VAL A 112 1.13 -6.14 -3.88
C VAL A 112 1.55 -7.12 -4.97
N VAL A 113 1.63 -6.70 -6.24
CA VAL A 113 1.83 -7.59 -7.41
C VAL A 113 3.14 -8.40 -7.35
N ASN A 114 4.19 -7.88 -6.70
CA ASN A 114 5.45 -8.58 -6.45
C ASN A 114 5.45 -9.42 -5.16
N ASN A 115 4.31 -9.55 -4.49
CA ASN A 115 4.19 -10.21 -3.19
C ASN A 115 5.21 -9.69 -2.15
N PRO A 116 5.18 -8.39 -1.83
CA PRO A 116 6.15 -7.76 -0.94
C PRO A 116 5.98 -8.23 0.51
N ALA A 117 7.07 -8.18 1.30
CA ALA A 117 7.05 -8.44 2.74
C ALA A 117 6.41 -7.27 3.52
N VAL A 118 6.58 -6.04 3.01
CA VAL A 118 6.11 -4.81 3.67
C VAL A 118 5.35 -3.94 2.68
N ILE A 119 4.23 -3.39 3.09
CA ILE A 119 3.48 -2.36 2.39
C ILE A 119 3.60 -1.06 3.18
N LEU A 120 4.10 -0.01 2.53
CA LEU A 120 4.21 1.34 3.07
C LEU A 120 3.06 2.17 2.50
N ALA A 121 2.10 2.51 3.35
CA ALA A 121 0.92 3.29 2.98
C ALA A 121 1.05 4.71 3.57
N ASP A 122 1.29 5.70 2.71
CA ASP A 122 1.46 7.09 3.08
C ASP A 122 0.15 7.85 2.82
N GLU A 123 -0.57 8.13 3.89
CA GLU A 123 -1.88 8.81 3.87
C GLU A 123 -2.86 8.20 2.85
N ALA A 124 -2.87 6.88 2.74
CA ALA A 124 -3.55 6.16 1.67
C ALA A 124 -5.09 6.33 1.64
N THR A 125 -5.69 6.98 2.63
CA THR A 125 -7.12 7.30 2.69
C THR A 125 -7.41 8.79 2.68
N GLY A 126 -6.38 9.65 2.64
CA GLY A 126 -6.53 11.10 2.85
C GLY A 126 -7.35 11.84 1.79
N ASN A 127 -7.50 11.29 0.59
CA ASN A 127 -8.26 11.88 -0.52
C ASN A 127 -9.58 11.14 -0.79
N LEU A 128 -10.04 10.31 0.14
CA LEU A 128 -11.22 9.47 -0.03
C LEU A 128 -12.33 9.90 0.95
N ASP A 129 -13.57 9.70 0.55
CA ASP A 129 -14.70 9.80 1.46
C ASP A 129 -14.61 8.74 2.59
N SER A 130 -15.39 8.94 3.65
CA SER A 130 -15.32 8.10 4.84
C SER A 130 -15.59 6.63 4.53
N ARG A 131 -16.62 6.31 3.73
CA ARG A 131 -16.98 4.94 3.40
C ARG A 131 -15.90 4.26 2.59
N THR A 132 -15.44 4.90 1.51
CA THR A 132 -14.33 4.41 0.67
C THR A 132 -13.05 4.23 1.50
N SER A 133 -12.77 5.13 2.46
CA SER A 133 -11.63 5.00 3.38
C SER A 133 -11.70 3.71 4.19
N PHE A 134 -12.88 3.34 4.72
CA PHE A 134 -13.06 2.07 5.43
C PHE A 134 -12.96 0.86 4.52
N GLU A 135 -13.42 0.93 3.27
CA GLU A 135 -13.21 -0.15 2.28
C GLU A 135 -11.72 -0.40 2.03
N ILE A 136 -10.91 0.66 1.96
CA ILE A 136 -9.45 0.53 1.83
C ILE A 136 -8.82 -0.03 3.11
N LEU A 137 -9.30 0.34 4.29
CA LEU A 137 -8.82 -0.24 5.55
C LEU A 137 -9.15 -1.73 5.66
N VAL A 138 -10.34 -2.16 5.25
CA VAL A 138 -10.70 -3.59 5.16
C VAL A 138 -9.69 -4.33 4.30
N LEU A 139 -9.35 -3.79 3.13
CA LEU A 139 -8.37 -4.38 2.23
C LEU A 139 -6.98 -4.48 2.89
N PHE A 140 -6.53 -3.46 3.61
CA PHE A 140 -5.26 -3.53 4.35
C PHE A 140 -5.29 -4.56 5.48
N GLN A 141 -6.39 -4.68 6.22
CA GLN A 141 -6.52 -5.71 7.26
C GLN A 141 -6.52 -7.13 6.66
N GLN A 142 -7.15 -7.34 5.49
CA GLN A 142 -7.09 -8.61 4.75
C GLN A 142 -5.65 -8.93 4.33
N LEU A 143 -4.92 -7.98 3.73
CA LEU A 143 -3.53 -8.15 3.33
C LEU A 143 -2.61 -8.45 4.53
N HIS A 144 -2.90 -7.85 5.69
CA HIS A 144 -2.18 -8.15 6.93
C HIS A 144 -2.48 -9.57 7.43
N ALA A 145 -3.73 -10.01 7.39
CA ALA A 145 -4.12 -11.37 7.76
C ALA A 145 -3.48 -12.45 6.87
N GLU A 146 -3.13 -12.11 5.62
CA GLU A 146 -2.35 -12.95 4.71
C GLU A 146 -0.84 -13.00 5.05
N GLY A 147 -0.40 -12.33 6.13
CA GLY A 147 0.98 -12.36 6.63
C GLY A 147 1.87 -11.20 6.18
N ARG A 148 1.34 -10.18 5.52
CA ARG A 148 2.12 -8.98 5.14
C ARG A 148 2.21 -7.99 6.27
N THR A 149 3.35 -7.32 6.40
CA THR A 149 3.50 -6.17 7.30
C THR A 149 2.96 -4.91 6.62
N ILE A 150 2.01 -4.24 7.27
CA ILE A 150 1.48 -2.96 6.79
C ILE A 150 1.98 -1.83 7.70
N ILE A 151 2.69 -0.87 7.13
CA ILE A 151 3.06 0.37 7.82
C ILE A 151 2.21 1.50 7.24
N PHE A 152 1.25 1.96 8.04
CA PHE A 152 0.31 3.00 7.65
C PHE A 152 0.72 4.33 8.30
N VAL A 153 1.10 5.32 7.49
CA VAL A 153 1.39 6.68 7.96
C VAL A 153 0.13 7.51 7.81
N THR A 154 -0.31 8.12 8.88
CA THR A 154 -1.52 8.95 8.90
C THR A 154 -1.43 10.02 9.96
N HIS A 155 -2.10 11.15 9.72
CA HIS A 155 -2.39 12.17 10.73
C HIS A 155 -3.81 12.03 11.33
N ASN A 156 -4.61 11.05 10.87
CA ASN A 156 -5.94 10.78 11.40
C ASN A 156 -5.87 9.86 12.63
N PRO A 157 -6.16 10.35 13.84
CA PRO A 157 -6.10 9.57 15.07
C PRO A 157 -7.15 8.45 15.13
N ASP A 158 -8.25 8.56 14.40
CA ASP A 158 -9.31 7.55 14.41
C ASP A 158 -8.86 6.21 13.81
N LEU A 159 -7.78 6.21 13.02
CA LEU A 159 -7.23 5.00 12.41
C LEU A 159 -6.37 4.17 13.37
N ILE A 160 -5.95 4.73 14.50
CA ILE A 160 -5.09 4.06 15.51
C ILE A 160 -5.72 2.76 16.00
N GLN A 161 -7.04 2.74 16.19
CA GLN A 161 -7.77 1.60 16.72
C GLN A 161 -7.81 0.36 15.78
N TYR A 162 -7.50 0.55 14.49
CA TYR A 162 -7.50 -0.51 13.47
C TYR A 162 -6.13 -1.16 13.25
N SER A 163 -5.10 -0.73 13.98
CA SER A 163 -3.74 -1.24 13.89
C SER A 163 -3.30 -1.94 15.18
N SER A 164 -2.37 -2.89 15.07
CA SER A 164 -1.86 -3.68 16.20
C SER A 164 -0.78 -2.95 17.01
N ARG A 165 -0.05 -2.00 16.41
CA ARG A 165 0.99 -1.21 17.06
C ARG A 165 0.95 0.23 16.54
N ASN A 166 1.06 1.17 17.45
CA ASN A 166 1.00 2.59 17.16
C ASN A 166 2.29 3.26 17.61
N ILE A 167 2.95 3.94 16.67
CA ILE A 167 4.18 4.69 16.93
C ILE A 167 3.90 6.15 16.62
N ARG A 168 3.96 7.00 17.66
CA ARG A 168 3.76 8.44 17.49
C ARG A 168 5.09 9.16 17.44
N LEU A 169 5.23 9.98 16.39
CA LEU A 169 6.42 10.79 16.15
C LEU A 169 6.12 12.26 16.36
N ARG A 170 7.03 12.96 16.99
CA ARG A 170 7.02 14.42 17.11
C ARG A 170 8.43 14.95 16.92
N ASP A 171 8.61 15.95 16.05
CA ASP A 171 9.91 16.56 15.73
C ASP A 171 11.01 15.53 15.42
N GLY A 172 10.65 14.47 14.67
CA GLY A 172 11.55 13.39 14.26
C GLY A 172 11.91 12.39 15.37
N LYS A 173 11.31 12.49 16.56
CA LYS A 173 11.53 11.58 17.70
C LYS A 173 10.29 10.74 17.96
N VAL A 174 10.52 9.48 18.35
CA VAL A 174 9.45 8.61 18.86
C VAL A 174 9.09 9.11 20.28
N ILE A 175 7.83 9.55 20.45
CA ILE A 175 7.29 9.99 21.74
C ILE A 175 6.36 8.97 22.37
N GLU A 176 5.85 8.02 21.58
CA GLU A 176 5.02 6.93 22.07
C GLU A 176 5.18 5.72 21.14
N ASP A 177 5.20 4.54 21.76
CA ASP A 177 5.19 3.24 21.07
C ASP A 177 4.28 2.30 21.89
N SER A 178 3.12 2.01 21.37
CA SER A 178 2.08 1.28 22.10
C SER A 178 1.52 0.13 21.28
N ILE A 179 1.23 -0.99 21.96
CA ILE A 179 0.58 -2.17 21.37
C ILE A 179 -0.92 -2.09 21.64
N ASN A 180 -1.71 -2.14 20.59
CA ASN A 180 -3.15 -2.24 20.67
C ASN A 180 -3.56 -3.72 20.75
N LYS A 181 -4.08 -4.13 21.92
CA LYS A 181 -4.57 -5.50 22.16
C LYS A 181 -6.02 -5.70 21.66
N ASN A 182 -6.75 -4.62 21.41
CA ASN A 182 -8.18 -4.63 21.03
C ASN A 182 -8.32 -4.00 19.63
N ILE A 183 -7.80 -4.67 18.61
CA ILE A 183 -7.84 -4.18 17.23
C ILE A 183 -9.29 -4.23 16.74
N MET A 184 -9.83 -3.08 16.31
CA MET A 184 -11.17 -3.01 15.74
C MET A 184 -11.19 -3.58 14.31
N SER A 185 -12.30 -4.22 13.96
CA SER A 185 -12.57 -4.70 12.61
C SER A 185 -13.05 -3.53 11.73
N ALA A 186 -12.28 -3.21 10.68
CA ALA A 186 -12.70 -2.24 9.69
C ALA A 186 -13.94 -2.72 8.91
N ALA A 187 -14.12 -4.04 8.75
CA ALA A 187 -15.28 -4.62 8.10
C ALA A 187 -16.56 -4.41 8.92
N GLU A 188 -16.50 -4.58 10.25
CA GLU A 188 -17.64 -4.32 11.14
C GLU A 188 -17.99 -2.82 11.17
N ALA A 189 -16.98 -1.95 11.24
CA ALA A 189 -17.18 -0.51 11.19
C ALA A 189 -17.82 -0.08 9.85
N LEU A 190 -17.34 -0.62 8.73
CA LEU A 190 -17.93 -0.37 7.41
C LEU A 190 -19.38 -0.85 7.33
N ALA A 191 -19.69 -2.02 7.90
CA ALA A 191 -21.06 -2.57 7.91
C ALA A 191 -22.04 -1.72 8.74
N ALA A 192 -21.54 -1.04 9.78
CA ALA A 192 -22.33 -0.15 10.62
C ALA A 192 -22.57 1.24 9.99
N MET A 193 -21.87 1.59 8.91
CA MET A 193 -22.07 2.87 8.22
C MET A 193 -23.38 2.89 7.43
N PRO A 194 -24.05 4.06 7.36
CA PRO A 194 -25.20 4.24 6.47
C PRO A 194 -24.87 3.80 5.05
N LYS A 195 -25.79 3.06 4.42
CA LYS A 195 -25.64 2.78 2.99
C LYS A 195 -25.71 4.09 2.21
N PRO A 196 -24.97 4.23 1.09
CA PRO A 196 -25.18 5.35 0.18
C PRO A 196 -26.68 5.42 -0.14
N GLU A 197 -27.27 6.60 -0.06
CA GLU A 197 -28.58 6.81 -0.66
C GLU A 197 -28.38 6.57 -2.16
N ASP A 198 -29.14 5.63 -2.73
CA ASP A 198 -29.19 5.45 -4.17
C ASP A 198 -29.76 6.76 -4.73
N ASP A 199 -28.91 7.60 -5.33
CA ASP A 199 -29.36 8.76 -6.11
C ASP A 199 -30.22 8.22 -7.26
N GLU A 200 -31.56 8.38 -7.11
CA GLU A 200 -32.54 8.13 -8.15
C GLU A 200 -32.38 9.07 -9.34
#